data_ad241a53490244853d338d6b738962b3
#
_entry.id   ad241a53490244853d338d6b738962b3
#
_cell.length_a   1.000
_cell.length_b   1.000
_cell.length_c   1.000
_cell.angle_alpha   90.00
_cell.angle_beta   90.00
_cell.angle_gamma   90.00
#
_symmetry.space_group_name_H-M   'P 1'
#
loop_
_entity.id
_entity.type
_entity.pdbx_description
1 polymer ?
#
loop_
_entity_poly.entity_id
_entity_poly.type
_entity_poly.pdbx_seq_one_letter_code
_entity_poly.pdbx_strand_id
1 'polypeptide(L)'
;FTATTTTRTVVSGTIGNVLTNDQVGSQSATAGSGGNVTIHVTRTPTTANAPVLDASTGSVTVSNNTPAGVYTISYDVCAGSACTSATVTVTVPQLQPYLPSANITHSGTQTTTHNILTGGSVNGGTQSATTGPGGTVSITGVVNPTPQPGSTAPSLNPSTGVVTVPPTTPNGVYTITYNVCTTATPTSCTSNVVTITVGNVSPTVNADTFTATTTTRTVVSGTI
;
A
#
# COMPACT_ATOMS: atom_id res chain seq x y z
N PHE A 1 8.84 -18.34 -22.54
CA PHE A 1 7.69 -17.76 -21.79
C PHE A 1 8.22 -16.73 -20.78
N THR A 2 7.80 -15.50 -20.91
CA THR A 2 8.12 -14.44 -19.93
C THR A 2 6.82 -14.04 -19.26
N ALA A 3 6.63 -14.45 -18.01
CA ALA A 3 5.53 -13.97 -17.20
C ALA A 3 5.92 -12.60 -16.63
N THR A 4 5.48 -11.54 -17.29
CA THR A 4 5.64 -10.18 -16.78
C THR A 4 4.31 -9.77 -16.16
N THR A 5 4.22 -9.78 -14.84
CA THR A 5 3.11 -9.11 -14.16
C THR A 5 3.40 -7.61 -14.17
N THR A 6 2.90 -6.91 -15.16
CA THR A 6 3.11 -5.46 -15.31
C THR A 6 2.25 -4.60 -14.39
N THR A 7 1.38 -5.17 -13.58
CA THR A 7 0.59 -4.42 -12.64
C THR A 7 0.21 -5.29 -11.47
N ARG A 8 0.87 -4.97 -10.34
CA ARG A 8 0.20 -5.05 -9.13
C ARG A 8 -0.39 -6.24 -8.58
N THR A 9 -0.54 -6.36 -7.46
CA THR A 9 -1.08 -7.42 -6.63
C THR A 9 -0.09 -8.57 -6.57
N VAL A 10 0.48 -8.76 -5.40
CA VAL A 10 1.02 -10.06 -5.05
C VAL A 10 -0.14 -11.02 -5.23
N VAL A 11 -0.23 -11.61 -6.39
CA VAL A 11 -1.18 -12.66 -6.66
C VAL A 11 -0.56 -13.89 -6.03
N SER A 12 -0.95 -14.18 -4.80
CA SER A 12 -0.76 -15.53 -4.30
C SER A 12 -1.58 -16.43 -5.17
N GLY A 13 -0.95 -17.38 -5.80
CA GLY A 13 -1.64 -18.32 -6.65
C GLY A 13 -0.89 -18.61 -7.94
N THR A 14 -1.51 -19.31 -8.82
CA THR A 14 -1.01 -19.66 -10.15
C THR A 14 -1.01 -18.42 -11.02
N ILE A 15 0.17 -18.00 -11.50
CA ILE A 15 0.35 -16.83 -12.38
C ILE A 15 0.37 -17.19 -13.85
N GLY A 16 0.52 -18.47 -14.18
CA GLY A 16 0.54 -18.97 -15.55
C GLY A 16 0.92 -20.43 -15.61
N ASN A 17 0.90 -20.98 -16.82
CA ASN A 17 1.36 -22.33 -17.12
C ASN A 17 2.37 -22.29 -18.25
N VAL A 18 3.51 -22.94 -18.08
CA VAL A 18 4.63 -22.90 -19.02
C VAL A 18 4.34 -23.63 -20.34
N LEU A 19 3.29 -24.44 -20.40
CA LEU A 19 2.90 -25.20 -21.60
C LEU A 19 1.80 -24.52 -22.44
N THR A 20 1.27 -23.37 -22.01
CA THR A 20 0.08 -22.75 -22.64
C THR A 20 0.24 -22.50 -24.15
N ASN A 21 1.45 -22.25 -24.62
CA ASN A 21 1.77 -21.96 -26.02
C ASN A 21 2.65 -23.04 -26.68
N ASP A 22 2.87 -24.18 -26.01
CA ASP A 22 3.71 -25.26 -26.48
C ASP A 22 2.90 -26.34 -27.20
N GLN A 23 3.54 -27.01 -28.15
CA GLN A 23 2.93 -28.09 -28.93
C GLN A 23 3.88 -29.26 -29.11
N VAL A 24 3.30 -30.47 -29.24
CA VAL A 24 3.97 -31.69 -29.69
C VAL A 24 3.33 -32.10 -31.01
N GLY A 25 4.05 -31.83 -32.12
CA GLY A 25 3.45 -31.93 -33.46
C GLY A 25 2.35 -30.88 -33.62
N SER A 26 1.11 -31.29 -33.88
CA SER A 26 -0.07 -30.44 -34.01
C SER A 26 -0.95 -30.40 -32.74
N GLN A 27 -0.54 -31.05 -31.68
CA GLN A 27 -1.32 -31.13 -30.44
C GLN A 27 -0.74 -30.20 -29.37
N SER A 28 -1.60 -29.56 -28.57
CA SER A 28 -1.16 -28.77 -27.43
C SER A 28 -0.40 -29.65 -26.44
N ALA A 29 0.69 -29.10 -25.89
CA ALA A 29 1.47 -29.76 -24.85
C ALA A 29 0.68 -29.83 -23.56
N THR A 30 0.62 -31.02 -22.95
CA THR A 30 -0.05 -31.26 -21.66
C THR A 30 0.82 -32.13 -20.79
N ALA A 31 1.00 -31.74 -19.52
CA ALA A 31 1.71 -32.52 -18.51
C ALA A 31 0.72 -33.26 -17.59
N GLY A 32 1.23 -34.18 -16.78
CA GLY A 32 0.47 -34.95 -15.82
C GLY A 32 -0.05 -36.27 -16.37
N SER A 33 -1.01 -36.86 -15.65
CA SER A 33 -1.57 -38.19 -16.04
C SER A 33 -2.28 -38.09 -17.37
N GLY A 34 -1.80 -38.88 -18.38
CA GLY A 34 -2.31 -38.83 -19.75
C GLY A 34 -1.79 -37.64 -20.59
N GLY A 35 -0.89 -36.86 -20.10
CA GLY A 35 -0.24 -35.80 -20.84
C GLY A 35 0.75 -36.33 -21.88
N ASN A 36 1.02 -35.54 -22.92
CA ASN A 36 1.93 -35.87 -24.02
C ASN A 36 3.37 -35.38 -23.80
N VAL A 37 3.63 -34.64 -22.67
CA VAL A 37 4.96 -34.23 -22.27
C VAL A 37 5.21 -34.46 -20.78
N THR A 38 6.50 -34.54 -20.44
CA THR A 38 6.99 -34.48 -19.04
C THR A 38 7.83 -33.24 -18.85
N ILE A 39 7.75 -32.63 -17.66
CA ILE A 39 8.54 -31.45 -17.29
C ILE A 39 9.58 -31.87 -16.25
N HIS A 40 10.83 -31.52 -16.48
CA HIS A 40 11.93 -31.71 -15.54
C HIS A 40 12.48 -30.37 -15.13
N VAL A 41 12.27 -29.96 -13.88
CA VAL A 41 12.84 -28.71 -13.34
C VAL A 41 14.33 -28.93 -13.10
N THR A 42 15.18 -28.22 -13.85
CA THR A 42 16.65 -28.37 -13.81
C THR A 42 17.31 -27.36 -12.89
N ARG A 43 16.69 -26.19 -12.68
CA ARG A 43 17.16 -25.18 -11.75
C ARG A 43 16.01 -24.36 -11.15
N THR A 44 16.05 -24.20 -9.84
CA THR A 44 15.13 -23.35 -9.07
C THR A 44 15.89 -22.20 -8.42
N PRO A 45 15.25 -21.03 -8.19
CA PRO A 45 15.82 -19.98 -7.35
C PRO A 45 16.04 -20.49 -5.91
N THR A 46 17.11 -20.04 -5.27
CA THR A 46 17.47 -20.46 -3.91
C THR A 46 16.89 -19.56 -2.82
N THR A 47 16.23 -18.47 -3.21
CA THR A 47 15.60 -17.51 -2.28
C THR A 47 14.41 -18.19 -1.58
N ALA A 48 14.26 -17.97 -0.27
CA ALA A 48 13.11 -18.45 0.47
C ALA A 48 11.81 -17.88 -0.12
N ASN A 49 10.76 -18.72 -0.22
CA ASN A 49 9.48 -18.39 -0.82
C ASN A 49 9.56 -17.94 -2.30
N ALA A 50 10.59 -18.31 -3.03
CA ALA A 50 10.68 -18.04 -4.46
C ALA A 50 9.50 -18.68 -5.23
N PRO A 51 9.19 -18.20 -6.46
CA PRO A 51 8.22 -18.84 -7.32
C PRO A 51 8.56 -20.31 -7.59
N VAL A 52 7.53 -21.14 -7.72
CA VAL A 52 7.67 -22.58 -7.94
C VAL A 52 6.98 -22.97 -9.25
N LEU A 53 7.66 -23.80 -10.04
CA LEU A 53 7.09 -24.52 -11.18
C LEU A 53 6.69 -25.93 -10.75
N ASP A 54 5.42 -26.23 -10.85
CA ASP A 54 4.89 -27.58 -10.65
C ASP A 54 5.11 -28.42 -11.91
N ALA A 55 6.03 -29.35 -11.85
CA ALA A 55 6.37 -30.23 -12.97
C ALA A 55 5.23 -31.15 -13.41
N SER A 56 4.26 -31.42 -12.55
CA SER A 56 3.12 -32.30 -12.86
C SER A 56 2.05 -31.59 -13.69
N THR A 57 1.94 -30.26 -13.58
CA THR A 57 0.90 -29.48 -14.25
C THR A 57 1.45 -28.41 -15.20
N GLY A 58 2.71 -28.03 -15.07
CA GLY A 58 3.32 -26.90 -15.76
C GLY A 58 2.94 -25.53 -15.16
N SER A 59 2.24 -25.51 -14.04
CA SER A 59 1.77 -24.28 -13.40
C SER A 59 2.88 -23.58 -12.63
N VAL A 60 2.98 -22.26 -12.77
CA VAL A 60 3.89 -21.41 -11.99
C VAL A 60 3.10 -20.72 -10.89
N THR A 61 3.54 -20.86 -9.66
CA THR A 61 2.91 -20.25 -8.47
C THR A 61 3.85 -19.28 -7.78
N VAL A 62 3.28 -18.20 -7.24
CA VAL A 62 3.96 -17.17 -6.43
C VAL A 62 3.29 -17.13 -5.06
N SER A 63 4.07 -17.21 -4.00
CA SER A 63 3.59 -17.08 -2.63
C SER A 63 3.37 -15.61 -2.25
N ASN A 64 2.46 -15.32 -1.30
CA ASN A 64 2.29 -14.00 -0.71
C ASN A 64 3.57 -13.43 -0.08
N ASN A 65 4.48 -14.32 0.33
CA ASN A 65 5.72 -13.97 0.99
C ASN A 65 6.93 -14.01 0.02
N THR A 66 6.68 -14.10 -1.30
CA THR A 66 7.76 -14.06 -2.28
C THR A 66 8.38 -12.64 -2.28
N PRO A 67 9.69 -12.51 -1.99
CA PRO A 67 10.34 -11.20 -2.04
C PRO A 67 10.27 -10.58 -3.43
N ALA A 68 10.30 -9.25 -3.50
CA ALA A 68 10.42 -8.55 -4.77
C ALA A 68 11.74 -8.92 -5.45
N GLY A 69 11.70 -9.11 -6.77
CA GLY A 69 12.88 -9.51 -7.52
C GLY A 69 12.55 -10.18 -8.85
N VAL A 70 13.58 -10.57 -9.57
CA VAL A 70 13.48 -11.33 -10.82
C VAL A 70 13.97 -12.73 -10.54
N TYR A 71 13.13 -13.71 -10.82
CA TYR A 71 13.38 -15.13 -10.59
C TYR A 71 13.41 -15.87 -11.91
N THR A 72 14.37 -16.76 -12.10
CA THR A 72 14.46 -17.62 -13.29
C THR A 72 14.41 -19.08 -12.83
N ILE A 73 13.49 -19.82 -13.43
CA ILE A 73 13.36 -21.27 -13.25
C ILE A 73 13.73 -21.91 -14.61
N SER A 74 14.71 -22.83 -14.61
CA SER A 74 15.07 -23.58 -15.81
C SER A 74 14.43 -24.96 -15.77
N TYR A 75 13.94 -25.43 -16.91
CA TYR A 75 13.28 -26.72 -17.03
C TYR A 75 13.44 -27.29 -18.43
N ASP A 76 13.29 -28.59 -18.54
CA ASP A 76 13.21 -29.31 -19.80
C ASP A 76 11.79 -29.81 -20.01
N VAL A 77 11.29 -29.69 -21.24
CA VAL A 77 10.04 -30.33 -21.69
C VAL A 77 10.41 -31.45 -22.61
N CYS A 78 9.97 -32.68 -22.29
CA CYS A 78 10.29 -33.89 -23.02
C CYS A 78 9.02 -34.55 -23.60
N ALA A 79 9.03 -34.85 -24.88
CA ALA A 79 8.05 -35.73 -25.55
C ALA A 79 8.76 -37.04 -25.89
N GLY A 80 8.49 -38.09 -25.11
CA GLY A 80 9.27 -39.32 -25.18
C GLY A 80 10.74 -39.09 -24.83
N SER A 81 11.66 -39.43 -25.76
CA SER A 81 13.10 -39.20 -25.57
C SER A 81 13.63 -37.85 -26.07
N ALA A 82 12.79 -37.08 -26.74
CA ALA A 82 13.15 -35.75 -27.23
C ALA A 82 12.86 -34.67 -26.20
N CYS A 83 13.91 -33.95 -25.75
CA CYS A 83 13.76 -32.90 -24.75
C CYS A 83 14.23 -31.57 -25.32
N THR A 84 13.56 -30.50 -24.88
CA THR A 84 13.95 -29.10 -25.17
C THR A 84 14.02 -28.31 -23.87
N SER A 85 15.14 -27.62 -23.66
CA SER A 85 15.35 -26.78 -22.47
C SER A 85 14.68 -25.42 -22.64
N ALA A 86 14.06 -24.94 -21.59
CA ALA A 86 13.41 -23.64 -21.52
C ALA A 86 13.64 -22.97 -20.16
N THR A 87 13.28 -21.69 -20.09
CA THR A 87 13.29 -20.93 -18.83
C THR A 87 12.00 -20.14 -18.69
N VAL A 88 11.51 -20.04 -17.45
CA VAL A 88 10.47 -19.07 -17.12
C VAL A 88 11.07 -18.01 -16.20
N THR A 89 10.82 -16.74 -16.56
CA THR A 89 11.23 -15.59 -15.74
C THR A 89 9.99 -15.00 -15.07
N VAL A 90 10.06 -14.87 -13.77
CA VAL A 90 8.99 -14.30 -12.93
C VAL A 90 9.51 -13.01 -12.32
N THR A 91 8.86 -11.88 -12.60
CA THR A 91 9.18 -10.60 -11.96
C THR A 91 8.15 -10.32 -10.87
N VAL A 92 8.60 -10.23 -9.64
CA VAL A 92 7.80 -9.81 -8.49
C VAL A 92 8.12 -8.35 -8.19
N PRO A 93 7.19 -7.41 -8.41
CA PRO A 93 7.46 -6.00 -8.23
C PRO A 93 7.60 -5.65 -6.75
N GLN A 94 8.47 -4.69 -6.44
CA GLN A 94 8.55 -4.08 -5.13
C GLN A 94 7.43 -3.06 -4.99
N LEU A 95 6.50 -3.32 -4.07
CA LEU A 95 5.39 -2.43 -3.79
C LEU A 95 5.74 -1.51 -2.63
N GLN A 96 5.53 -0.20 -2.85
CA GLN A 96 5.67 0.83 -1.81
C GLN A 96 4.44 0.82 -0.91
N PRO A 97 4.59 1.10 0.40
CA PRO A 97 3.44 1.36 1.25
C PRO A 97 2.75 2.65 0.79
N TYR A 98 1.42 2.62 0.72
CA TYR A 98 0.60 3.78 0.44
C TYR A 98 -0.07 4.26 1.72
N LEU A 99 0.09 5.54 2.03
CA LEU A 99 -0.69 6.23 3.05
C LEU A 99 -1.36 7.45 2.42
N PRO A 100 -2.66 7.67 2.68
CA PRO A 100 -3.32 8.89 2.27
C PRO A 100 -2.71 10.10 2.99
N SER A 101 -2.72 11.26 2.34
CA SER A 101 -2.30 12.51 2.98
C SER A 101 -3.19 12.81 4.18
N ALA A 102 -2.59 13.08 5.33
CA ALA A 102 -3.30 13.45 6.53
C ALA A 102 -3.19 14.96 6.78
N ASN A 103 -4.36 15.62 6.77
CA ASN A 103 -4.51 17.01 7.22
C ASN A 103 -5.39 17.01 8.47
N ILE A 104 -4.85 17.44 9.59
CA ILE A 104 -5.53 17.44 10.87
C ILE A 104 -5.85 18.89 11.24
N THR A 105 -7.12 19.18 11.51
CA THR A 105 -7.55 20.46 12.05
C THR A 105 -7.86 20.28 13.54
N HIS A 106 -7.26 21.12 14.38
CA HIS A 106 -7.49 21.16 15.80
C HIS A 106 -8.03 22.54 16.19
N SER A 107 -9.24 22.56 16.73
CA SER A 107 -9.86 23.77 17.25
C SER A 107 -10.48 23.47 18.62
N GLY A 108 -10.00 24.13 19.65
CA GLY A 108 -10.61 24.02 20.97
C GLY A 108 -9.68 23.49 22.07
N THR A 109 -10.30 23.14 23.20
CA THR A 109 -9.63 22.83 24.45
C THR A 109 -9.48 21.32 24.73
N GLN A 110 -9.84 20.47 23.76
CA GLN A 110 -9.74 19.02 23.90
C GLN A 110 -8.57 18.46 23.09
N THR A 111 -7.98 17.36 23.56
CA THR A 111 -6.98 16.62 22.76
C THR A 111 -7.60 16.07 21.49
N THR A 112 -6.98 16.34 20.35
CA THR A 112 -7.34 15.71 19.07
C THR A 112 -6.37 14.57 18.76
N THR A 113 -6.90 13.43 18.34
CA THR A 113 -6.10 12.28 17.89
C THR A 113 -6.49 11.87 16.47
N HIS A 114 -5.50 11.46 15.70
CA HIS A 114 -5.69 10.96 14.33
C HIS A 114 -4.73 9.81 14.05
N ASN A 115 -5.22 8.71 13.49
CA ASN A 115 -4.34 7.62 13.09
C ASN A 115 -3.98 7.77 11.61
N ILE A 116 -2.68 7.99 11.33
CA ILE A 116 -2.14 8.18 9.97
C ILE A 116 -2.20 6.92 9.11
N LEU A 117 -2.42 5.75 9.70
CA LEU A 117 -2.55 4.47 8.98
C LEU A 117 -3.97 4.23 8.45
N THR A 118 -4.95 5.05 8.85
CA THR A 118 -6.33 4.93 8.39
C THR A 118 -6.41 5.08 6.87
N GLY A 119 -6.94 4.07 6.20
CA GLY A 119 -6.99 4.02 4.72
C GLY A 119 -5.66 3.72 4.05
N GLY A 120 -4.59 3.51 4.83
CA GLY A 120 -3.31 3.10 4.33
C GLY A 120 -3.28 1.63 3.92
N SER A 121 -2.41 1.29 2.98
CA SER A 121 -2.29 -0.07 2.46
C SER A 121 -0.86 -0.42 2.05
N VAL A 122 -0.59 -1.71 1.98
CA VAL A 122 0.62 -2.30 1.42
C VAL A 122 0.25 -3.29 0.32
N ASN A 123 1.22 -3.79 -0.40
CA ASN A 123 1.05 -4.80 -1.45
C ASN A 123 -0.01 -4.39 -2.50
N GLY A 124 0.03 -3.14 -2.96
CA GLY A 124 -0.87 -2.62 -3.99
C GLY A 124 -2.34 -2.54 -3.55
N GLY A 125 -2.60 -2.34 -2.26
CA GLY A 125 -3.95 -2.21 -1.71
C GLY A 125 -4.59 -3.50 -1.22
N THR A 126 -3.87 -4.63 -1.26
CA THR A 126 -4.41 -5.93 -0.84
C THR A 126 -4.40 -6.15 0.67
N GLN A 127 -3.58 -5.39 1.40
CA GLN A 127 -3.47 -5.46 2.85
C GLN A 127 -3.53 -4.05 3.45
N SER A 128 -4.23 -3.90 4.57
CA SER A 128 -4.24 -2.65 5.33
C SER A 128 -2.87 -2.37 5.96
N ALA A 129 -2.48 -1.09 6.02
CA ALA A 129 -1.31 -0.67 6.75
C ALA A 129 -1.58 -0.76 8.27
N THR A 130 -0.81 -1.58 8.96
CA THR A 130 -0.88 -1.76 10.42
C THR A 130 0.52 -1.76 11.01
N THR A 131 0.69 -1.19 12.21
CA THR A 131 1.97 -1.17 12.93
C THR A 131 1.91 -1.99 14.22
N GLY A 132 3.05 -2.20 14.87
CA GLY A 132 3.16 -3.02 16.08
C GLY A 132 3.53 -4.48 15.79
N PRO A 133 3.46 -5.38 16.80
CA PRO A 133 3.77 -6.79 16.63
C PRO A 133 2.89 -7.45 15.55
N GLY A 134 3.53 -8.01 14.51
CA GLY A 134 2.81 -8.60 13.36
C GLY A 134 2.22 -7.58 12.39
N GLY A 135 2.51 -6.29 12.56
CA GLY A 135 2.06 -5.24 11.65
C GLY A 135 2.72 -5.33 10.27
N THR A 136 2.04 -4.80 9.26
CA THR A 136 2.48 -4.81 7.86
C THR A 136 3.47 -3.70 7.55
N VAL A 137 3.54 -2.66 8.41
CA VAL A 137 4.46 -1.54 8.29
C VAL A 137 5.15 -1.20 9.61
N SER A 138 6.30 -0.56 9.51
CA SER A 138 6.99 0.13 10.59
C SER A 138 7.09 1.63 10.30
N ILE A 139 6.94 2.46 11.33
CA ILE A 139 7.10 3.90 11.26
C ILE A 139 8.45 4.26 11.86
N THR A 140 9.28 4.98 11.10
CA THR A 140 10.64 5.33 11.50
C THR A 140 10.95 6.79 11.13
N GLY A 141 12.08 7.32 11.62
CA GLY A 141 12.53 8.66 11.24
C GLY A 141 11.52 9.77 11.58
N VAL A 142 10.75 9.61 12.67
CA VAL A 142 9.76 10.60 13.09
C VAL A 142 10.44 11.87 13.57
N VAL A 143 10.11 12.99 12.92
CA VAL A 143 10.54 14.32 13.34
C VAL A 143 9.30 15.12 13.73
N ASN A 144 9.11 15.26 15.04
CA ASN A 144 8.04 16.08 15.61
C ASN A 144 8.45 17.55 15.67
N PRO A 145 7.51 18.51 15.57
CA PRO A 145 7.80 19.91 15.76
C PRO A 145 8.27 20.20 17.18
N THR A 146 9.18 21.15 17.31
CA THR A 146 9.69 21.56 18.65
C THR A 146 8.65 22.43 19.38
N PRO A 147 8.30 22.10 20.63
CA PRO A 147 7.41 22.94 21.44
C PRO A 147 8.04 24.32 21.72
N GLN A 148 7.22 25.34 21.76
CA GLN A 148 7.65 26.64 22.30
C GLN A 148 7.74 26.58 23.84
N PRO A 149 8.55 27.42 24.49
CA PRO A 149 8.63 27.45 25.94
C PRO A 149 7.27 27.62 26.60
N GLY A 150 6.93 26.69 27.52
CA GLY A 150 5.65 26.70 28.25
C GLY A 150 4.45 26.16 27.47
N SER A 151 4.67 25.60 26.26
CA SER A 151 3.61 25.01 25.43
C SER A 151 3.88 23.55 25.08
N THR A 152 2.90 22.90 24.46
CA THR A 152 3.03 21.55 23.92
C THR A 152 2.99 21.60 22.39
N ALA A 153 3.56 20.60 21.73
CA ALA A 153 3.50 20.45 20.28
C ALA A 153 2.81 19.12 19.90
N PRO A 154 2.25 19.01 18.69
CA PRO A 154 1.77 17.75 18.17
C PRO A 154 2.87 16.70 18.13
N SER A 155 2.51 15.44 18.31
CA SER A 155 3.46 14.32 18.27
C SER A 155 2.86 13.09 17.59
N LEU A 156 3.70 12.32 16.90
CA LEU A 156 3.36 11.03 16.31
C LEU A 156 3.97 9.90 17.15
N ASN A 157 3.13 8.97 17.57
CA ASN A 157 3.57 7.73 18.19
C ASN A 157 3.87 6.68 17.10
N PRO A 158 5.14 6.29 16.86
CA PRO A 158 5.49 5.37 15.81
C PRO A 158 5.00 3.93 16.03
N SER A 159 4.73 3.54 17.28
CA SER A 159 4.25 2.19 17.58
C SER A 159 2.77 2.00 17.30
N THR A 160 1.98 3.08 17.25
CA THR A 160 0.52 3.03 17.04
C THR A 160 0.07 3.75 15.78
N GLY A 161 0.91 4.61 15.20
CA GLY A 161 0.55 5.49 14.09
C GLY A 161 -0.38 6.65 14.49
N VAL A 162 -0.55 6.92 15.79
CA VAL A 162 -1.44 7.95 16.26
C VAL A 162 -0.70 9.28 16.42
N VAL A 163 -1.21 10.30 15.75
CA VAL A 163 -0.88 11.70 15.99
C VAL A 163 -1.75 12.24 17.11
N THR A 164 -1.14 12.87 18.09
CA THR A 164 -1.83 13.53 19.20
C THR A 164 -1.54 15.03 19.16
N VAL A 165 -2.59 15.84 19.21
CA VAL A 165 -2.53 17.30 19.31
C VAL A 165 -3.07 17.70 20.70
N PRO A 166 -2.20 18.15 21.64
CA PRO A 166 -2.62 18.57 22.96
C PRO A 166 -3.47 19.86 22.93
N PRO A 167 -4.34 20.08 23.93
CA PRO A 167 -5.19 21.29 24.01
C PRO A 167 -4.40 22.59 24.20
N THR A 168 -3.17 22.50 24.70
CA THR A 168 -2.28 23.64 24.95
C THR A 168 -1.32 23.91 23.78
N THR A 169 -1.56 23.27 22.62
CA THR A 169 -0.78 23.53 21.41
C THR A 169 -1.11 24.93 20.88
N PRO A 170 -0.13 25.81 20.71
CA PRO A 170 -0.36 27.16 20.19
C PRO A 170 -0.95 27.14 18.77
N ASN A 171 -1.69 28.19 18.42
CA ASN A 171 -2.19 28.38 17.07
C ASN A 171 -1.05 28.40 16.07
N GLY A 172 -1.23 27.72 14.93
CA GLY A 172 -0.22 27.65 13.91
C GLY A 172 -0.37 26.40 13.02
N VAL A 173 0.55 26.29 12.07
CA VAL A 173 0.66 25.12 11.19
C VAL A 173 1.90 24.33 11.60
N TYR A 174 1.70 23.05 11.88
CA TYR A 174 2.76 22.13 12.29
C TYR A 174 2.89 21.01 11.27
N THR A 175 4.11 20.53 11.08
CA THR A 175 4.38 19.39 10.22
C THR A 175 5.14 18.33 11.00
N ILE A 176 4.76 17.08 10.80
CA ILE A 176 5.49 15.91 11.29
C ILE A 176 5.93 15.12 10.06
N THR A 177 7.23 14.90 9.91
CA THR A 177 7.78 14.05 8.86
C THR A 177 8.12 12.68 9.41
N TYR A 178 7.94 11.64 8.62
CA TYR A 178 8.21 10.27 9.02
C TYR A 178 8.36 9.37 7.80
N ASN A 179 8.99 8.22 7.97
CA ASN A 179 9.07 7.17 6.96
C ASN A 179 8.16 6.02 7.36
N VAL A 180 7.49 5.45 6.38
CA VAL A 180 6.74 4.20 6.51
C VAL A 180 7.42 3.15 5.67
N CYS A 181 7.80 2.04 6.29
CA CYS A 181 8.50 0.94 5.65
C CYS A 181 7.67 -0.34 5.77
N THR A 182 7.62 -1.14 4.72
CA THR A 182 7.05 -2.49 4.81
C THR A 182 7.86 -3.36 5.77
N THR A 183 7.21 -4.23 6.53
CA THR A 183 7.89 -5.21 7.40
C THR A 183 8.35 -6.46 6.64
N ALA A 184 7.80 -6.67 5.43
CA ALA A 184 8.22 -7.75 4.54
C ALA A 184 9.63 -7.48 3.97
N THR A 185 10.38 -8.53 3.67
CA THR A 185 11.70 -8.46 3.03
C THR A 185 11.58 -8.66 1.51
N PRO A 186 12.26 -7.82 0.68
CA PRO A 186 13.04 -6.64 1.07
C PRO A 186 12.13 -5.50 1.57
N THR A 187 12.62 -4.74 2.55
CA THR A 187 11.88 -3.58 3.06
C THR A 187 11.82 -2.47 2.03
N SER A 188 10.67 -1.84 1.90
CA SER A 188 10.45 -0.67 1.06
C SER A 188 9.90 0.47 1.90
N CYS A 189 10.51 1.65 1.79
CA CYS A 189 10.16 2.81 2.59
C CYS A 189 9.67 3.96 1.73
N THR A 190 8.68 4.70 2.23
CA THR A 190 8.17 5.95 1.65
C THR A 190 8.20 7.03 2.72
N SER A 191 8.72 8.21 2.37
CA SER A 191 8.67 9.39 3.22
C SER A 191 7.30 10.05 3.14
N ASN A 192 6.76 10.44 4.28
CA ASN A 192 5.44 11.04 4.41
C ASN A 192 5.47 12.27 5.31
N VAL A 193 4.46 13.11 5.17
CA VAL A 193 4.26 14.32 5.99
C VAL A 193 2.80 14.35 6.43
N VAL A 194 2.57 14.64 7.70
CA VAL A 194 1.26 15.06 8.20
C VAL A 194 1.30 16.53 8.52
N THR A 195 0.29 17.27 8.07
CA THR A 195 0.11 18.69 8.35
C THR A 195 -1.00 18.86 9.38
N ILE A 196 -0.74 19.62 10.44
CA ILE A 196 -1.66 19.89 11.53
C ILE A 196 -1.88 21.41 11.58
N THR A 197 -3.14 21.85 11.43
CA THR A 197 -3.52 23.24 11.60
C THR A 197 -4.21 23.39 12.95
N VAL A 198 -3.62 24.19 13.83
CA VAL A 198 -4.17 24.54 15.15
C VAL A 198 -4.63 25.98 15.11
N GLY A 199 -5.91 26.20 15.41
CA GLY A 199 -6.49 27.53 15.44
C GLY A 199 -8.00 27.50 15.53
N ASN A 200 -8.57 28.63 15.84
CA ASN A 200 -10.00 28.80 15.75
C ASN A 200 -10.41 28.84 14.26
N VAL A 201 -11.35 28.00 13.89
CA VAL A 201 -12.01 28.14 12.59
C VAL A 201 -12.79 29.45 12.63
N SER A 202 -12.34 30.47 11.89
CA SER A 202 -13.11 31.72 11.77
C SER A 202 -14.45 31.38 11.14
N PRO A 203 -15.57 31.77 11.76
CA PRO A 203 -16.88 31.56 11.14
C PRO A 203 -16.93 32.32 9.81
N THR A 204 -17.41 31.65 8.78
CA THR A 204 -17.70 32.31 7.51
C THR A 204 -19.06 32.99 7.69
N VAL A 205 -19.06 34.33 7.71
CA VAL A 205 -20.28 35.14 7.77
C VAL A 205 -20.67 35.45 6.31
N ASN A 206 -21.81 34.95 5.88
CA ASN A 206 -22.38 35.32 4.61
C ASN A 206 -23.29 36.54 4.85
N ALA A 207 -23.19 37.56 3.99
CA ALA A 207 -24.06 38.70 4.04
C ALA A 207 -25.49 38.29 3.66
N ASP A 208 -26.44 38.54 4.54
CA ASP A 208 -27.84 38.33 4.29
C ASP A 208 -28.43 39.61 3.68
N THR A 209 -29.18 39.46 2.60
CA THR A 209 -29.89 40.58 1.94
C THR A 209 -31.37 40.37 2.15
N PHE A 210 -31.99 41.29 2.87
CA PHE A 210 -33.43 41.28 3.08
C PHE A 210 -34.08 42.30 2.17
N THR A 211 -35.05 41.88 1.36
CA THR A 211 -35.86 42.78 0.52
C THR A 211 -37.28 42.87 1.12
N ALA A 212 -37.67 44.05 1.55
CA ALA A 212 -39.03 44.27 2.01
C ALA A 212 -39.97 44.43 0.79
N THR A 213 -40.92 43.53 0.65
CA THR A 213 -41.86 43.51 -0.48
C THR A 213 -43.24 44.11 -0.18
N THR A 214 -43.39 44.79 0.96
CA THR A 214 -44.68 45.39 1.32
C THR A 214 -44.74 46.88 0.94
N THR A 215 -45.78 47.26 0.27
CA THR A 215 -46.10 48.67 -0.11
C THR A 215 -46.58 49.51 1.08
N THR A 216 -46.80 48.90 2.23
CA THR A 216 -47.18 49.61 3.46
C THR A 216 -45.96 49.75 4.35
N ARG A 217 -45.53 50.97 4.53
CA ARG A 217 -44.39 51.32 5.37
C ARG A 217 -44.80 51.26 6.85
N THR A 218 -44.61 50.11 7.45
CA THR A 218 -44.67 49.98 8.90
C THR A 218 -43.25 50.26 9.42
N VAL A 219 -43.07 51.33 10.14
CA VAL A 219 -41.82 51.62 10.83
C VAL A 219 -41.74 50.64 12.00
N VAL A 220 -41.01 49.60 11.84
CA VAL A 220 -40.66 48.74 12.96
C VAL A 220 -39.46 49.42 13.63
N SER A 221 -39.73 50.07 14.75
CA SER A 221 -38.70 50.54 15.66
C SER A 221 -38.09 49.30 16.32
N GLY A 222 -36.98 48.82 15.78
CA GLY A 222 -36.19 47.76 16.38
C GLY A 222 -34.86 48.32 16.77
N THR A 223 -34.55 48.21 18.03
CA THR A 223 -33.19 48.40 18.58
C THR A 223 -32.29 47.33 18.01
N ILE A 224 -31.16 47.74 17.50
CA ILE A 224 -30.02 46.89 17.14
C ILE A 224 -29.35 46.45 18.40
#